data_84e8dd8ff38fd79902805bc360cc639a
#
_entry.id   84e8dd8ff38fd79902805bc360cc639a
#
_cell.length_a   1.000
_cell.length_b   1.000
_cell.length_c   1.000
_cell.angle_alpha   90.00
_cell.angle_beta   90.00
_cell.angle_gamma   90.00
#
_symmetry.space_group_name_H-M   'P 1'
#
loop_
_entity.id
_entity.type
_entity.pdbx_description
1 polymer ?
#
loop_
_entity_poly.entity_id
_entity_poly.type
_entity_poly.pdbx_seq_one_letter_code
_entity_poly.pdbx_strand_id
1 'polypeptide(L)'
;MLTATAGHDDALGLTVHKLAEHVGAEIAGIDLAGNIDDATFNVIEAAWHQHGMLLFRNQSLDDMQQVHFAEHFGPLAPTLKKYEGTAHPAIMYVTNERKDGKYIGALPDGEMFFHSDMCYLEQPCMAALLHAISIPPDGGNTVFAGMVAAYEALPLDLKTKLEGRKALHSYEPGYGASNVKARIDTPISDTTRSFAHPIFRTHPATGKKSIYVNRLMTECIVDMPRSESDAVLRRVFDHQEQVQFQYEHRWRVGDVLIWDNRSTLHARRDFDDKYLRKLRRVTVKGETPV
;
A
#
# COMPACT_ATOMS: atom_id res chain seq x y z
N MET A 1 28.37 5.66 -4.11
CA MET A 1 27.59 5.79 -5.37
C MET A 1 27.31 4.39 -5.83
N LEU A 2 26.13 3.85 -5.53
CA LEU A 2 25.65 2.57 -6.06
C LEU A 2 25.03 2.84 -7.43
N THR A 3 25.63 2.30 -8.47
CA THR A 3 25.07 2.32 -9.82
C THR A 3 23.84 1.42 -9.82
N ALA A 4 22.64 2.05 -9.84
CA ALA A 4 21.39 1.35 -10.08
C ALA A 4 21.48 0.67 -11.46
N THR A 5 21.35 -0.65 -11.50
CA THR A 5 21.17 -1.39 -12.74
C THR A 5 19.80 -1.04 -13.30
N ALA A 6 19.75 -0.16 -14.29
CA ALA A 6 18.57 0.09 -15.09
C ALA A 6 18.33 -1.12 -16.00
N GLY A 7 17.18 -1.78 -15.86
CA GLY A 7 16.69 -2.68 -16.90
C GLY A 7 16.12 -1.80 -18.01
N HIS A 8 16.68 -1.90 -19.22
CA HIS A 8 16.20 -1.16 -20.38
C HIS A 8 15.53 -2.16 -21.32
N ASP A 9 14.29 -1.94 -21.69
CA ASP A 9 13.64 -2.63 -22.80
C ASP A 9 13.63 -1.69 -24.00
N ASP A 10 14.70 -1.78 -24.80
CA ASP A 10 14.92 -0.92 -25.97
C ASP A 10 13.80 -1.04 -27.00
N ALA A 11 13.11 -2.18 -27.07
CA ALA A 11 12.07 -2.43 -28.06
C ALA A 11 10.78 -1.65 -27.78
N LEU A 12 10.48 -1.37 -26.49
CA LEU A 12 9.27 -0.66 -26.04
C LEU A 12 9.56 0.78 -25.59
N GLY A 13 10.82 1.20 -25.54
CA GLY A 13 11.22 2.53 -25.06
C GLY A 13 10.99 2.75 -23.56
N LEU A 14 10.75 1.67 -22.78
CA LEU A 14 10.54 1.72 -21.35
C LEU A 14 11.86 1.61 -20.60
N THR A 15 12.00 2.39 -19.53
CA THR A 15 13.14 2.30 -18.64
C THR A 15 12.66 2.08 -17.21
N VAL A 16 13.19 1.06 -16.53
CA VAL A 16 12.89 0.73 -15.14
C VAL A 16 14.06 1.14 -14.26
N HIS A 17 13.85 2.11 -13.38
CA HIS A 17 14.84 2.63 -12.45
C HIS A 17 14.49 2.23 -11.03
N LYS A 18 15.33 1.44 -10.37
CA LYS A 18 15.17 1.05 -8.96
C LYS A 18 15.26 2.30 -8.06
N LEU A 19 14.31 2.47 -7.14
CA LEU A 19 14.24 3.62 -6.23
C LEU A 19 14.91 3.35 -4.88
N ALA A 20 14.81 2.13 -4.37
CA ALA A 20 15.48 1.68 -3.16
C ALA A 20 15.89 0.21 -3.28
N GLU A 21 16.67 -0.30 -2.31
CA GLU A 21 17.26 -1.66 -2.39
C GLU A 21 16.18 -2.75 -2.43
N HIS A 22 15.11 -2.61 -1.64
CA HIS A 22 14.15 -3.68 -1.39
C HIS A 22 12.71 -3.37 -1.82
N VAL A 23 12.42 -2.16 -2.25
CA VAL A 23 11.08 -1.75 -2.66
C VAL A 23 11.13 -0.53 -3.58
N GLY A 24 10.30 -0.55 -4.64
CA GLY A 24 10.05 0.57 -5.51
C GLY A 24 10.94 0.67 -6.74
N ALA A 25 10.29 0.92 -7.87
CA ALA A 25 10.94 1.31 -9.12
C ALA A 25 10.14 2.43 -9.81
N GLU A 26 10.82 3.28 -10.56
CA GLU A 26 10.22 4.25 -11.48
C GLU A 26 10.22 3.66 -12.89
N ILE A 27 9.09 3.72 -13.58
CA ILE A 27 8.99 3.41 -15.01
C ILE A 27 8.87 4.73 -15.76
N ALA A 28 9.83 4.97 -16.64
CA ALA A 28 9.86 6.11 -17.54
C ALA A 28 9.60 5.67 -19.00
N GLY A 29 9.19 6.63 -19.84
CA GLY A 29 8.95 6.39 -21.28
C GLY A 29 7.51 5.99 -21.61
N ILE A 30 6.55 6.15 -20.69
CA ILE A 30 5.14 5.79 -20.90
C ILE A 30 4.19 6.92 -20.53
N ASP A 31 3.13 7.07 -21.30
CA ASP A 31 1.92 7.85 -20.97
C ASP A 31 0.79 6.88 -20.64
N LEU A 32 0.36 6.87 -19.37
CA LEU A 32 -0.70 5.99 -18.89
C LEU A 32 -2.11 6.39 -19.39
N ALA A 33 -2.25 7.57 -19.99
CA ALA A 33 -3.49 8.00 -20.64
C ALA A 33 -3.70 7.33 -22.02
N GLY A 34 -2.61 6.79 -22.60
CA GLY A 34 -2.60 6.13 -23.89
C GLY A 34 -3.12 4.70 -23.85
N ASN A 35 -3.11 4.05 -25.02
CA ASN A 35 -3.39 2.62 -25.11
C ASN A 35 -2.14 1.84 -24.67
N ILE A 36 -2.29 0.96 -23.69
CA ILE A 36 -1.23 0.08 -23.20
C ILE A 36 -1.51 -1.31 -23.77
N ASP A 37 -0.66 -1.78 -24.66
CA ASP A 37 -0.78 -3.12 -25.22
C ASP A 37 -0.25 -4.19 -24.24
N ASP A 38 -0.51 -5.46 -24.53
CA ASP A 38 -0.13 -6.58 -23.68
C ASP A 38 1.38 -6.67 -23.48
N ALA A 39 2.17 -6.35 -24.50
CA ALA A 39 3.63 -6.40 -24.40
C ALA A 39 4.17 -5.35 -23.42
N THR A 40 3.68 -4.12 -23.51
CA THR A 40 3.96 -3.03 -22.58
C THR A 40 3.49 -3.36 -21.17
N PHE A 41 2.26 -3.89 -21.03
CA PHE A 41 1.73 -4.25 -19.73
C PHE A 41 2.53 -5.38 -19.06
N ASN A 42 2.96 -6.40 -19.81
CA ASN A 42 3.79 -7.48 -19.28
C ASN A 42 5.11 -6.98 -18.66
N VAL A 43 5.75 -5.96 -19.23
CA VAL A 43 6.93 -5.32 -18.64
C VAL A 43 6.59 -4.59 -17.35
N ILE A 44 5.46 -3.87 -17.33
CA ILE A 44 4.98 -3.16 -16.12
C ILE A 44 4.67 -4.18 -15.02
N GLU A 45 3.94 -5.24 -15.33
CA GLU A 45 3.54 -6.27 -14.35
C GLU A 45 4.76 -7.01 -13.78
N ALA A 46 5.72 -7.38 -14.64
CA ALA A 46 6.97 -8.01 -14.20
C ALA A 46 7.76 -7.10 -13.25
N ALA A 47 7.90 -5.82 -13.59
CA ALA A 47 8.54 -4.83 -12.73
C ALA A 47 7.79 -4.64 -11.40
N TRP A 48 6.44 -4.62 -11.44
CA TRP A 48 5.61 -4.51 -10.26
C TRP A 48 5.78 -5.71 -9.30
N HIS A 49 5.76 -6.92 -9.82
CA HIS A 49 6.02 -8.14 -9.06
C HIS A 49 7.45 -8.18 -8.48
N GLN A 50 8.43 -7.62 -9.20
CA GLN A 50 9.82 -7.59 -8.76
C GLN A 50 10.07 -6.55 -7.67
N HIS A 51 9.46 -5.35 -7.79
CA HIS A 51 9.77 -4.20 -6.95
C HIS A 51 8.68 -3.86 -5.93
N GLY A 52 7.50 -4.49 -6.01
CA GLY A 52 6.36 -4.31 -5.09
C GLY A 52 5.66 -2.94 -5.18
N MET A 53 6.31 -1.92 -5.72
CA MET A 53 5.73 -0.60 -5.96
C MET A 53 6.34 0.02 -7.21
N LEU A 54 5.49 0.62 -8.06
CA LEU A 54 5.92 1.36 -9.23
C LEU A 54 5.49 2.83 -9.15
N LEU A 55 6.36 3.69 -9.64
CA LEU A 55 6.15 5.12 -9.81
C LEU A 55 6.16 5.46 -11.30
N PHE A 56 5.17 6.23 -11.73
CA PHE A 56 5.09 6.86 -13.05
C PHE A 56 5.01 8.37 -12.84
N ARG A 57 5.97 9.12 -13.36
CA ARG A 57 6.05 10.57 -13.23
C ARG A 57 5.30 11.29 -14.36
N ASN A 58 4.92 12.54 -14.09
CA ASN A 58 4.38 13.47 -15.10
C ASN A 58 3.14 12.95 -15.84
N GLN A 59 2.29 12.21 -15.16
CA GLN A 59 1.06 11.67 -15.73
C GLN A 59 -0.09 12.68 -15.62
N SER A 60 -0.89 12.77 -16.67
CA SER A 60 -2.10 13.60 -16.70
C SER A 60 -3.30 12.73 -17.06
N LEU A 61 -3.93 12.15 -16.04
CA LEU A 61 -5.04 11.20 -16.21
C LEU A 61 -6.36 11.85 -15.78
N ASP A 62 -7.41 11.63 -16.56
CA ASP A 62 -8.77 11.78 -16.08
C ASP A 62 -9.22 10.56 -15.24
N ASP A 63 -10.46 10.58 -14.75
CA ASP A 63 -11.01 9.52 -13.92
C ASP A 63 -11.04 8.17 -14.64
N MET A 64 -11.47 8.17 -15.90
CA MET A 64 -11.64 6.93 -16.66
C MET A 64 -10.31 6.38 -17.15
N GLN A 65 -9.36 7.23 -17.51
CA GLN A 65 -8.01 6.80 -17.89
C GLN A 65 -7.30 6.09 -16.73
N GLN A 66 -7.43 6.62 -15.49
CA GLN A 66 -6.90 5.91 -14.31
C GLN A 66 -7.62 4.58 -14.05
N VAL A 67 -8.93 4.53 -14.25
CA VAL A 67 -9.72 3.29 -14.13
C VAL A 67 -9.24 2.27 -15.16
N HIS A 68 -9.12 2.64 -16.43
CA HIS A 68 -8.68 1.74 -17.50
C HIS A 68 -7.27 1.20 -17.24
N PHE A 69 -6.35 2.06 -16.80
CA PHE A 69 -5.01 1.59 -16.42
C PHE A 69 -5.07 0.58 -15.26
N ALA A 70 -5.87 0.84 -14.24
CA ALA A 70 -6.01 -0.06 -13.10
C ALA A 70 -6.64 -1.41 -13.47
N GLU A 71 -7.54 -1.46 -14.46
CA GLU A 71 -8.22 -2.68 -14.94
C GLU A 71 -7.25 -3.70 -15.55
N HIS A 72 -6.09 -3.29 -16.06
CA HIS A 72 -5.06 -4.22 -16.52
C HIS A 72 -4.56 -5.14 -15.39
N PHE A 73 -4.56 -4.68 -14.14
CA PHE A 73 -4.14 -5.48 -12.98
C PHE A 73 -5.23 -6.42 -12.48
N GLY A 74 -6.49 -6.20 -12.83
CA GLY A 74 -7.61 -7.06 -12.46
C GLY A 74 -8.89 -6.31 -12.12
N PRO A 75 -9.92 -7.01 -11.65
CA PRO A 75 -11.22 -6.42 -11.33
C PRO A 75 -11.12 -5.36 -10.22
N LEU A 76 -11.80 -4.23 -10.40
CA LEU A 76 -11.76 -3.13 -9.43
C LEU A 76 -12.73 -3.35 -8.28
N ALA A 77 -12.35 -2.88 -7.09
CA ALA A 77 -13.21 -2.84 -5.92
C ALA A 77 -13.99 -1.52 -5.89
N PRO A 78 -15.32 -1.56 -5.64
CA PRO A 78 -16.08 -0.33 -5.43
C PRO A 78 -15.65 0.32 -4.11
N THR A 79 -15.63 1.66 -4.08
CA THR A 79 -15.36 2.39 -2.84
C THR A 79 -16.58 2.41 -1.91
N LEU A 80 -16.34 2.32 -0.59
CA LEU A 80 -17.40 2.44 0.42
C LEU A 80 -17.90 3.88 0.57
N LYS A 81 -17.02 4.87 0.37
CA LYS A 81 -17.36 6.30 0.47
C LYS A 81 -17.39 6.90 -0.95
N LYS A 82 -18.59 7.23 -1.40
CA LYS A 82 -18.78 7.96 -2.66
C LYS A 82 -18.33 9.42 -2.49
N TYR A 83 -17.57 9.90 -3.45
CA TYR A 83 -17.25 11.32 -3.59
C TYR A 83 -18.17 11.90 -4.68
N GLU A 84 -18.79 13.06 -4.42
CA GLU A 84 -19.71 13.69 -5.36
C GLU A 84 -18.99 14.06 -6.67
N GLY A 85 -19.55 13.68 -7.81
CA GLY A 85 -18.98 14.00 -9.13
C GLY A 85 -17.93 13.02 -9.67
N THR A 86 -17.68 11.86 -8.98
CA THR A 86 -16.81 10.84 -9.56
C THR A 86 -17.48 10.12 -10.75
N ALA A 87 -16.71 9.90 -11.82
CA ALA A 87 -17.19 9.24 -13.03
C ALA A 87 -17.36 7.72 -12.87
N HIS A 88 -16.73 7.10 -11.86
CA HIS A 88 -16.74 5.65 -11.68
C HIS A 88 -16.81 5.25 -10.19
N PRO A 89 -17.56 4.18 -9.83
CA PRO A 89 -17.74 3.75 -8.43
C PRO A 89 -16.47 3.22 -7.74
N ALA A 90 -15.42 2.89 -8.48
CA ALA A 90 -14.13 2.48 -7.92
C ALA A 90 -13.23 3.67 -7.51
N ILE A 91 -13.61 4.90 -7.88
CA ILE A 91 -12.82 6.09 -7.57
C ILE A 91 -13.11 6.58 -6.15
N MET A 92 -12.05 6.77 -5.40
CA MET A 92 -12.06 7.39 -4.08
C MET A 92 -11.04 8.55 -4.04
N TYR A 93 -11.42 9.67 -3.47
CA TYR A 93 -10.47 10.74 -3.19
C TYR A 93 -9.95 10.67 -1.75
N VAL A 94 -8.63 10.54 -1.63
CA VAL A 94 -7.89 10.71 -0.37
C VAL A 94 -7.55 12.20 -0.28
N THR A 95 -8.32 12.96 0.51
CA THR A 95 -8.21 14.42 0.51
C THR A 95 -8.73 15.04 1.81
N ASN A 96 -8.09 16.15 2.23
CA ASN A 96 -8.56 17.03 3.30
C ASN A 96 -9.47 18.16 2.77
N GLU A 97 -9.97 18.05 1.54
CA GLU A 97 -10.93 19.01 0.98
C GLU A 97 -12.18 19.10 1.83
N ARG A 98 -12.69 20.31 2.02
CA ARG A 98 -13.87 20.60 2.84
C ARG A 98 -14.98 21.26 2.03
N LYS A 99 -16.23 20.86 2.32
CA LYS A 99 -17.47 21.52 1.87
C LYS A 99 -18.27 21.84 3.12
N ASP A 100 -18.67 23.10 3.29
CA ASP A 100 -19.39 23.59 4.49
C ASP A 100 -18.67 23.23 5.80
N GLY A 101 -17.34 23.35 5.84
CA GLY A 101 -16.50 23.08 7.00
C GLY A 101 -16.25 21.59 7.30
N LYS A 102 -16.87 20.64 6.56
CA LYS A 102 -16.76 19.20 6.77
C LYS A 102 -15.87 18.57 5.70
N TYR A 103 -15.02 17.63 6.10
CA TYR A 103 -14.24 16.84 5.16
C TYR A 103 -15.14 16.01 4.24
N ILE A 104 -14.93 16.13 2.92
CA ILE A 104 -15.69 15.39 1.90
C ILE A 104 -14.96 14.14 1.41
N GLY A 105 -13.64 14.09 1.52
CA GLY A 105 -12.82 12.94 1.15
C GLY A 105 -12.67 11.88 2.25
N ALA A 106 -11.88 10.85 1.93
CA ALA A 106 -11.44 9.83 2.87
C ALA A 106 -10.05 10.18 3.41
N LEU A 107 -9.73 9.71 4.65
CA LEU A 107 -8.41 9.82 5.26
C LEU A 107 -7.84 11.26 5.19
N PRO A 108 -8.56 12.26 5.69
CA PRO A 108 -8.28 13.66 5.37
C PRO A 108 -6.94 14.16 5.93
N ASP A 109 -6.53 13.71 7.10
CA ASP A 109 -5.40 14.27 7.86
C ASP A 109 -4.64 13.19 8.65
N GLY A 110 -3.59 13.59 9.32
CA GLY A 110 -2.83 12.82 10.29
C GLY A 110 -1.82 11.83 9.68
N GLU A 111 -0.95 11.34 10.54
CA GLU A 111 -0.03 10.25 10.25
C GLU A 111 -0.79 8.92 10.20
N MET A 112 -0.32 7.98 9.38
CA MET A 112 -0.81 6.61 9.38
C MET A 112 0.36 5.64 9.52
N PHE A 113 0.26 4.70 10.46
CA PHE A 113 1.23 3.64 10.64
C PHE A 113 1.27 2.70 9.43
N PHE A 114 2.36 1.95 9.33
CA PHE A 114 2.50 0.92 8.30
C PHE A 114 1.33 -0.06 8.33
N HIS A 115 0.73 -0.27 7.14
CA HIS A 115 -0.39 -1.17 6.95
C HIS A 115 -0.41 -1.75 5.53
N SER A 116 -1.19 -2.83 5.37
CA SER A 116 -1.67 -3.34 4.09
C SER A 116 -3.17 -3.07 4.02
N ASP A 117 -3.62 -2.55 2.89
CA ASP A 117 -5.01 -2.14 2.71
C ASP A 117 -5.99 -3.30 2.86
N MET A 118 -7.08 -3.06 3.61
CA MET A 118 -8.19 -3.99 3.79
C MET A 118 -7.80 -5.38 4.33
N CYS A 119 -6.64 -5.52 4.99
CA CYS A 119 -6.19 -6.81 5.54
C CYS A 119 -7.14 -7.42 6.59
N TYR A 120 -8.13 -6.67 7.05
CA TYR A 120 -9.20 -7.13 7.93
C TYR A 120 -10.37 -7.83 7.21
N LEU A 121 -10.33 -7.94 5.89
CA LEU A 121 -11.31 -8.68 5.07
C LEU A 121 -10.77 -10.05 4.69
N GLU A 122 -11.66 -11.00 4.45
CA GLU A 122 -11.31 -12.34 3.95
C GLU A 122 -10.54 -12.28 2.62
N GLN A 123 -10.96 -11.38 1.73
CA GLN A 123 -10.29 -11.08 0.47
C GLN A 123 -9.83 -9.62 0.48
N PRO A 124 -8.61 -9.33 0.96
CA PRO A 124 -8.03 -8.00 0.91
C PRO A 124 -7.81 -7.53 -0.53
N CYS A 125 -7.61 -6.23 -0.73
CA CYS A 125 -7.22 -5.75 -2.04
C CYS A 125 -5.78 -6.16 -2.39
N MET A 126 -5.58 -6.52 -3.66
CA MET A 126 -4.28 -6.88 -4.20
C MET A 126 -3.40 -5.64 -4.41
N ALA A 127 -3.97 -4.62 -5.02
CA ALA A 127 -3.26 -3.39 -5.34
C ALA A 127 -4.10 -2.14 -5.06
N ALA A 128 -3.41 -1.03 -4.86
CA ALA A 128 -4.02 0.28 -4.90
C ALA A 128 -3.15 1.24 -5.74
N LEU A 129 -3.83 2.10 -6.48
CA LEU A 129 -3.23 3.14 -7.30
C LEU A 129 -3.60 4.50 -6.73
N LEU A 130 -2.62 5.40 -6.62
CA LEU A 130 -2.83 6.81 -6.27
C LEU A 130 -2.28 7.71 -7.37
N HIS A 131 -3.11 8.66 -7.85
CA HIS A 131 -2.71 9.74 -8.74
C HIS A 131 -2.71 11.06 -7.96
N ALA A 132 -1.60 11.79 -7.99
CA ALA A 132 -1.43 13.04 -7.26
C ALA A 132 -2.03 14.22 -8.03
N ILE A 133 -3.10 14.83 -7.50
CA ILE A 133 -3.79 15.97 -8.10
C ILE A 133 -3.39 17.29 -7.44
N SER A 134 -3.29 17.33 -6.12
CA SER A 134 -2.81 18.46 -5.35
C SER A 134 -1.99 17.96 -4.17
N ILE A 135 -0.81 18.55 -3.97
CA ILE A 135 0.16 18.08 -2.98
C ILE A 135 0.62 19.29 -2.16
N PRO A 136 0.70 19.16 -0.81
CA PRO A 136 1.30 20.17 0.04
C PRO A 136 2.75 20.46 -0.35
N PRO A 137 3.28 21.65 -0.09
CA PRO A 137 4.66 21.99 -0.38
C PRO A 137 5.66 21.15 0.46
N ASP A 138 5.21 20.68 1.62
CA ASP A 138 5.99 19.80 2.51
C ASP A 138 5.07 18.84 3.26
N GLY A 139 5.61 17.67 3.64
CA GLY A 139 4.87 16.62 4.34
C GLY A 139 3.95 15.79 3.43
N GLY A 140 3.12 14.94 4.05
CA GLY A 140 2.17 14.07 3.36
C GLY A 140 2.81 12.99 2.49
N ASN A 141 4.11 12.71 2.69
CA ASN A 141 4.85 11.66 2.00
C ASN A 141 4.25 10.28 2.28
N THR A 142 4.44 9.34 1.36
CA THR A 142 4.11 7.93 1.58
C THR A 142 5.38 7.12 1.69
N VAL A 143 5.49 6.34 2.76
CA VAL A 143 6.62 5.44 2.99
C VAL A 143 6.16 4.03 2.65
N PHE A 144 6.94 3.32 1.84
CA PHE A 144 6.73 1.91 1.49
C PHE A 144 7.80 1.06 2.16
N ALA A 145 7.45 -0.16 2.56
CA ALA A 145 8.39 -1.14 3.09
C ALA A 145 8.24 -2.48 2.39
N GLY A 146 9.35 -3.08 1.96
CA GLY A 146 9.40 -4.34 1.21
C GLY A 146 9.35 -5.55 2.13
N MET A 147 8.21 -6.23 2.16
CA MET A 147 7.96 -7.32 3.11
C MET A 147 8.59 -8.66 2.72
N VAL A 148 8.96 -8.85 1.47
CA VAL A 148 9.74 -10.01 1.05
C VAL A 148 11.15 -9.94 1.65
N ALA A 149 11.84 -8.82 1.49
CA ALA A 149 13.17 -8.64 2.06
C ALA A 149 13.16 -8.64 3.60
N ALA A 150 12.13 -8.05 4.21
CA ALA A 150 11.92 -8.12 5.65
C ALA A 150 11.73 -9.55 6.13
N TYR A 151 10.99 -10.40 5.39
CA TYR A 151 10.87 -11.83 5.69
C TYR A 151 12.20 -12.55 5.54
N GLU A 152 12.94 -12.32 4.46
CA GLU A 152 14.24 -12.97 4.21
C GLU A 152 15.24 -12.67 5.35
N ALA A 153 15.26 -11.44 5.85
CA ALA A 153 16.13 -10.98 6.93
C ALA A 153 15.59 -11.22 8.35
N LEU A 154 14.36 -11.76 8.49
CA LEU A 154 13.75 -11.98 9.81
C LEU A 154 14.58 -12.98 10.63
N PRO A 155 14.86 -12.71 11.92
CA PRO A 155 15.57 -13.65 12.79
C PRO A 155 14.95 -15.04 12.81
N LEU A 156 15.81 -16.08 12.81
CA LEU A 156 15.38 -17.48 12.71
C LEU A 156 14.44 -17.90 13.84
N ASP A 157 14.65 -17.38 15.05
CA ASP A 157 13.76 -17.66 16.19
C ASP A 157 12.33 -17.17 15.93
N LEU A 158 12.18 -15.99 15.32
CA LEU A 158 10.86 -15.45 14.92
C LEU A 158 10.26 -16.24 13.76
N LYS A 159 11.06 -16.58 12.73
CA LYS A 159 10.57 -17.41 11.62
C LYS A 159 10.01 -18.74 12.12
N THR A 160 10.80 -19.45 12.91
CA THR A 160 10.40 -20.75 13.47
C THR A 160 9.16 -20.65 14.35
N LYS A 161 9.10 -19.60 15.19
CA LYS A 161 7.96 -19.37 16.09
C LYS A 161 6.66 -19.05 15.36
N LEU A 162 6.75 -18.38 14.21
CA LEU A 162 5.60 -17.83 13.49
C LEU A 162 5.18 -18.62 12.26
N GLU A 163 5.99 -19.60 11.81
CA GLU A 163 5.67 -20.42 10.65
C GLU A 163 4.34 -21.15 10.85
N GLY A 164 3.46 -21.06 9.84
CA GLY A 164 2.12 -21.64 9.85
C GLY A 164 1.09 -20.98 10.77
N ARG A 165 1.48 -19.93 11.53
CA ARG A 165 0.54 -19.21 12.40
C ARG A 165 -0.23 -18.14 11.63
N LYS A 166 -1.40 -17.79 12.19
CA LYS A 166 -2.26 -16.71 11.71
C LYS A 166 -2.28 -15.55 12.71
N ALA A 167 -2.49 -14.35 12.19
CA ALA A 167 -2.76 -13.17 12.99
C ALA A 167 -4.14 -12.61 12.65
N LEU A 168 -4.85 -12.12 13.66
CA LEU A 168 -6.12 -11.43 13.51
C LEU A 168 -5.86 -9.97 13.15
N HIS A 169 -6.49 -9.50 12.08
CA HIS A 169 -6.49 -8.11 11.66
C HIS A 169 -7.87 -7.51 11.87
N SER A 170 -7.95 -6.29 12.37
CA SER A 170 -9.22 -5.63 12.64
C SER A 170 -9.15 -4.14 12.29
N TYR A 171 -10.29 -3.58 11.91
CA TYR A 171 -10.43 -2.17 11.55
C TYR A 171 -11.69 -1.57 12.15
N GLU A 172 -11.53 -0.45 12.84
CA GLU A 172 -12.62 0.40 13.29
C GLU A 172 -12.67 1.69 12.46
N PRO A 173 -13.86 2.10 11.96
CA PRO A 173 -14.01 3.38 11.27
C PRO A 173 -13.58 4.55 12.18
N GLY A 174 -12.76 5.46 11.63
CA GLY A 174 -12.20 6.59 12.38
C GLY A 174 -10.88 6.30 13.09
N TYR A 175 -10.40 5.06 13.07
CA TYR A 175 -9.06 4.70 13.51
C TYR A 175 -8.03 5.19 12.49
N GLY A 176 -7.10 6.02 12.92
CA GLY A 176 -6.07 6.58 12.03
C GLY A 176 -6.11 8.11 11.89
N ALA A 177 -7.12 8.79 12.43
CA ALA A 177 -7.14 10.25 12.51
C ALA A 177 -6.57 10.71 13.86
N SER A 178 -5.67 11.68 13.84
CA SER A 178 -5.12 12.50 14.95
C SER A 178 -4.63 11.83 16.26
N ASN A 179 -4.91 10.53 16.52
CA ASN A 179 -4.43 9.78 17.70
C ASN A 179 -4.12 8.33 17.33
N VAL A 180 -3.21 8.12 16.38
CA VAL A 180 -2.87 6.78 15.91
C VAL A 180 -2.10 6.01 16.98
N LYS A 181 -2.72 4.92 17.48
CA LYS A 181 -2.06 3.92 18.33
C LYS A 181 -1.88 2.64 17.54
N ALA A 182 -0.88 1.85 17.87
CA ALA A 182 -0.78 0.49 17.35
C ALA A 182 -2.03 -0.30 17.72
N ARG A 183 -2.54 -1.16 16.84
CA ARG A 183 -3.78 -1.90 17.07
C ARG A 183 -3.70 -2.80 18.31
N ILE A 184 -2.54 -3.35 18.60
CA ILE A 184 -2.29 -4.15 19.82
C ILE A 184 -2.49 -3.35 21.12
N ASP A 185 -2.41 -2.03 21.06
CA ASP A 185 -2.58 -1.11 22.23
C ASP A 185 -4.02 -0.59 22.38
N THR A 186 -4.98 -1.07 21.57
CA THR A 186 -6.34 -0.57 21.52
C THR A 186 -7.34 -1.64 21.93
N PRO A 187 -8.37 -1.34 22.76
CA PRO A 187 -9.44 -2.27 23.05
C PRO A 187 -10.18 -2.71 21.79
N ILE A 188 -10.67 -3.96 21.78
CA ILE A 188 -11.50 -4.51 20.73
C ILE A 188 -12.95 -4.13 21.00
N SER A 189 -13.71 -3.74 19.96
CA SER A 189 -15.15 -3.63 20.03
C SER A 189 -15.83 -4.78 19.28
N ASP A 190 -17.00 -5.21 19.74
CA ASP A 190 -17.77 -6.31 19.14
C ASP A 190 -18.30 -6.01 17.73
N THR A 191 -18.21 -4.75 17.29
CA THR A 191 -18.66 -4.29 15.97
C THR A 191 -17.53 -4.21 14.93
N THR A 192 -16.29 -4.50 15.35
CA THR A 192 -15.10 -4.36 14.52
C THR A 192 -15.04 -5.46 13.46
N ARG A 193 -14.89 -5.09 12.18
CA ARG A 193 -14.63 -6.05 11.12
C ARG A 193 -13.24 -6.64 11.32
N SER A 194 -13.14 -7.98 11.31
CA SER A 194 -11.88 -8.66 11.52
C SER A 194 -11.78 -9.95 10.71
N PHE A 195 -10.57 -10.33 10.34
CA PHE A 195 -10.26 -11.60 9.70
C PHE A 195 -8.83 -12.06 10.05
N ALA A 196 -8.63 -13.39 10.14
CA ALA A 196 -7.34 -13.97 10.46
C ALA A 196 -6.63 -14.50 9.21
N HIS A 197 -5.42 -13.96 8.94
CA HIS A 197 -4.58 -14.35 7.81
C HIS A 197 -3.26 -14.98 8.27
N PRO A 198 -2.56 -15.74 7.38
CA PRO A 198 -1.20 -16.19 7.64
C PRO A 198 -0.29 -15.00 7.99
N ILE A 199 0.58 -15.15 8.99
CA ILE A 199 1.61 -14.14 9.32
C ILE A 199 2.62 -14.03 8.19
N PHE A 200 2.95 -15.15 7.56
CA PHE A 200 3.79 -15.25 6.37
C PHE A 200 2.91 -15.70 5.20
N ARG A 201 2.59 -14.78 4.32
CA ARG A 201 1.79 -15.08 3.13
C ARG A 201 2.71 -15.42 1.95
N THR A 202 2.29 -16.36 1.11
CA THR A 202 2.96 -16.66 -0.16
C THR A 202 2.37 -15.79 -1.27
N HIS A 203 3.23 -15.10 -2.00
CA HIS A 203 2.80 -14.27 -3.14
C HIS A 203 2.43 -15.17 -4.33
N PRO A 204 1.21 -15.10 -4.89
CA PRO A 204 0.72 -16.08 -5.86
C PRO A 204 1.49 -16.07 -7.19
N ALA A 205 1.97 -14.91 -7.65
CA ALA A 205 2.70 -14.81 -8.91
C ALA A 205 4.20 -15.12 -8.77
N THR A 206 4.83 -14.79 -7.64
CA THR A 206 6.29 -14.94 -7.47
C THR A 206 6.70 -16.14 -6.62
N GLY A 207 5.78 -16.73 -5.87
CA GLY A 207 6.05 -17.80 -4.89
C GLY A 207 6.86 -17.35 -3.66
N LYS A 208 7.23 -16.07 -3.57
CA LYS A 208 8.01 -15.55 -2.45
C LYS A 208 7.13 -15.35 -1.22
N LYS A 209 7.70 -15.64 -0.04
CA LYS A 209 7.05 -15.32 1.24
C LYS A 209 7.28 -13.86 1.63
N SER A 210 6.26 -13.25 2.22
CA SER A 210 6.29 -11.90 2.78
C SER A 210 5.69 -11.89 4.19
N ILE A 211 6.14 -10.96 5.04
CA ILE A 211 5.50 -10.70 6.33
C ILE A 211 4.17 -9.99 6.06
N TYR A 212 3.06 -10.51 6.62
CA TYR A 212 1.72 -9.97 6.38
C TYR A 212 1.02 -9.51 7.67
N VAL A 213 1.77 -9.00 8.61
CA VAL A 213 1.27 -8.31 9.82
C VAL A 213 1.69 -6.86 9.80
N ASN A 214 0.93 -5.99 10.45
CA ASN A 214 1.21 -4.55 10.45
C ASN A 214 0.74 -3.87 11.73
N ARG A 215 1.36 -2.74 12.06
CA ARG A 215 1.11 -2.01 13.30
C ARG A 215 -0.29 -1.41 13.38
N LEU A 216 -0.85 -0.98 12.24
CA LEU A 216 -2.13 -0.29 12.22
C LEU A 216 -3.33 -1.21 12.47
N MET A 217 -3.30 -2.44 11.93
CA MET A 217 -4.51 -3.30 11.90
C MET A 217 -4.32 -4.68 12.53
N THR A 218 -3.08 -5.14 12.80
CA THR A 218 -2.88 -6.44 13.43
C THR A 218 -3.13 -6.36 14.92
N GLU A 219 -4.05 -7.19 15.39
CA GLU A 219 -4.56 -7.19 16.76
C GLU A 219 -3.84 -8.20 17.66
N CYS A 220 -3.72 -9.45 17.21
CA CYS A 220 -3.06 -10.51 17.95
C CYS A 220 -2.66 -11.67 17.03
N ILE A 221 -1.78 -12.53 17.53
CA ILE A 221 -1.49 -13.84 16.95
C ILE A 221 -2.55 -14.84 17.48
N VAL A 222 -3.20 -15.55 16.56
CA VAL A 222 -4.24 -16.52 16.90
C VAL A 222 -3.63 -17.66 17.72
N ASP A 223 -4.37 -18.15 18.74
CA ASP A 223 -3.97 -19.25 19.64
C ASP A 223 -2.63 -18.99 20.38
N MET A 224 -2.34 -17.70 20.68
CA MET A 224 -1.21 -17.30 21.50
C MET A 224 -1.69 -16.43 22.68
N PRO A 225 -1.16 -16.61 23.92
CA PRO A 225 -1.49 -15.74 25.04
C PRO A 225 -1.23 -14.26 24.69
N ARG A 226 -2.14 -13.37 25.06
CA ARG A 226 -2.12 -11.95 24.66
C ARG A 226 -0.76 -11.28 24.92
N SER A 227 -0.20 -11.45 26.12
CA SER A 227 1.08 -10.82 26.48
C SER A 227 2.26 -11.34 25.64
N GLU A 228 2.23 -12.63 25.28
CA GLU A 228 3.24 -13.22 24.40
C GLU A 228 3.06 -12.73 22.96
N SER A 229 1.83 -12.72 22.46
CA SER A 229 1.47 -12.19 21.14
C SER A 229 1.94 -10.76 20.98
N ASP A 230 1.63 -9.88 21.94
CA ASP A 230 2.03 -8.48 21.90
C ASP A 230 3.56 -8.31 21.86
N ALA A 231 4.29 -9.08 22.68
CA ALA A 231 5.74 -9.05 22.70
C ALA A 231 6.36 -9.50 21.37
N VAL A 232 5.83 -10.56 20.79
CA VAL A 232 6.29 -11.11 19.49
C VAL A 232 5.97 -10.13 18.36
N LEU A 233 4.72 -9.61 18.29
CA LEU A 233 4.32 -8.66 17.26
C LEU A 233 5.14 -7.37 17.29
N ARG A 234 5.46 -6.83 18.47
CA ARG A 234 6.35 -5.66 18.58
C ARG A 234 7.70 -5.93 17.94
N ARG A 235 8.32 -7.08 18.23
CA ARG A 235 9.61 -7.46 17.61
C ARG A 235 9.50 -7.56 16.09
N VAL A 236 8.40 -8.11 15.56
CA VAL A 236 8.17 -8.21 14.11
C VAL A 236 7.98 -6.81 13.51
N PHE A 237 7.16 -5.94 14.12
CA PHE A 237 6.95 -4.58 13.64
C PHE A 237 8.26 -3.77 13.64
N ASP A 238 9.02 -3.83 14.73
CA ASP A 238 10.30 -3.11 14.83
C ASP A 238 11.34 -3.61 13.82
N HIS A 239 11.27 -4.91 13.44
CA HIS A 239 12.12 -5.47 12.40
C HIS A 239 11.69 -5.02 10.99
N GLN A 240 10.42 -5.21 10.64
CA GLN A 240 9.92 -4.96 9.28
C GLN A 240 9.85 -3.47 8.91
N GLU A 241 9.82 -2.59 9.92
CA GLU A 241 9.82 -1.14 9.77
C GLU A 241 11.23 -0.52 9.83
N GLN A 242 12.31 -1.32 9.69
CA GLN A 242 13.66 -0.77 9.61
C GLN A 242 13.89 -0.02 8.30
N VAL A 243 14.63 1.09 8.38
CA VAL A 243 14.89 1.99 7.24
C VAL A 243 15.46 1.29 6.02
N GLN A 244 16.26 0.23 6.22
CA GLN A 244 16.84 -0.55 5.13
C GLN A 244 15.80 -1.18 4.19
N PHE A 245 14.59 -1.47 4.68
CA PHE A 245 13.50 -2.03 3.87
C PHE A 245 12.60 -0.95 3.26
N GLN A 246 12.85 0.33 3.53
CA GLN A 246 11.94 1.42 3.19
C GLN A 246 12.35 2.20 1.94
N TYR A 247 11.34 2.79 1.32
CA TYR A 247 11.42 3.88 0.36
C TYR A 247 10.40 4.95 0.73
N GLU A 248 10.83 6.20 0.93
CA GLU A 248 9.95 7.33 1.20
C GLU A 248 9.71 8.12 -0.09
N HIS A 249 8.48 8.11 -0.56
CA HIS A 249 8.06 8.85 -1.73
C HIS A 249 7.64 10.28 -1.38
N ARG A 250 8.34 11.25 -1.97
CA ARG A 250 7.96 12.66 -1.95
C ARG A 250 7.13 12.94 -3.20
N TRP A 251 5.85 13.23 -2.96
CA TRP A 251 4.88 13.42 -4.01
C TRP A 251 5.17 14.66 -4.86
N ARG A 252 4.88 14.55 -6.16
CA ARG A 252 4.74 15.66 -7.10
C ARG A 252 3.39 15.52 -7.78
N VAL A 253 2.77 16.66 -8.16
CA VAL A 253 1.55 16.62 -8.98
C VAL A 253 1.84 15.87 -10.27
N GLY A 254 0.93 14.98 -10.67
CA GLY A 254 1.10 14.09 -11.81
C GLY A 254 1.88 12.80 -11.53
N ASP A 255 2.27 12.53 -10.27
CA ASP A 255 2.77 11.20 -9.91
C ASP A 255 1.63 10.19 -9.86
N VAL A 256 1.83 9.01 -10.44
CA VAL A 256 1.00 7.84 -10.27
C VAL A 256 1.83 6.75 -9.59
N LEU A 257 1.33 6.25 -8.47
CA LEU A 257 1.90 5.09 -7.77
C LEU A 257 0.93 3.93 -7.82
N ILE A 258 1.46 2.72 -8.04
CA ILE A 258 0.77 1.46 -7.76
C ILE A 258 1.62 0.61 -6.83
N TRP A 259 1.03 0.03 -5.79
CA TRP A 259 1.73 -0.90 -4.90
C TRP A 259 0.99 -2.20 -4.72
N ASP A 260 1.77 -3.25 -4.48
CA ASP A 260 1.30 -4.60 -4.22
C ASP A 260 1.12 -4.82 -2.71
N ASN A 261 -0.11 -4.84 -2.25
CA ASN A 261 -0.44 -5.08 -0.84
C ASN A 261 -0.08 -6.50 -0.37
N ARG A 262 0.27 -7.40 -1.30
CA ARG A 262 0.66 -8.77 -0.98
C ARG A 262 2.12 -8.86 -0.52
N SER A 263 2.95 -7.88 -0.90
CA SER A 263 4.39 -7.88 -0.67
C SER A 263 4.94 -6.58 -0.09
N THR A 264 4.09 -5.57 0.15
CA THR A 264 4.51 -4.27 0.71
C THR A 264 3.59 -3.83 1.84
N LEU A 265 4.14 -3.05 2.76
CA LEU A 265 3.39 -2.17 3.66
C LEU A 265 3.60 -0.74 3.24
N HIS A 266 2.63 0.13 3.59
CA HIS A 266 2.78 1.56 3.40
C HIS A 266 2.29 2.36 4.61
N ALA A 267 2.88 3.54 4.77
CA ALA A 267 2.57 4.50 5.83
C ALA A 267 2.47 5.90 5.24
N ARG A 268 1.74 6.78 5.91
CA ARG A 268 1.66 8.20 5.51
C ARG A 268 2.28 9.06 6.60
N ARG A 269 3.17 9.96 6.19
CA ARG A 269 3.65 11.04 7.05
C ARG A 269 2.59 12.13 7.17
N ASP A 270 2.58 12.79 8.31
CA ASP A 270 1.69 13.93 8.57
C ASP A 270 2.02 15.12 7.66
N PHE A 271 1.09 16.06 7.55
CA PHE A 271 1.22 17.30 6.78
C PHE A 271 0.34 18.40 7.41
N ASP A 272 0.66 19.66 7.13
CA ASP A 272 -0.12 20.82 7.59
C ASP A 272 -1.45 20.91 6.82
N ASP A 273 -2.58 20.72 7.52
CA ASP A 273 -3.93 20.59 6.95
C ASP A 273 -4.47 21.88 6.33
N LYS A 274 -3.76 22.99 6.49
CA LYS A 274 -4.06 24.24 5.76
C LYS A 274 -3.79 24.14 4.25
N TYR A 275 -2.94 23.18 3.82
CA TYR A 275 -2.67 22.92 2.42
C TYR A 275 -3.54 21.80 1.89
N LEU A 276 -4.11 21.98 0.71
CA LEU A 276 -4.88 20.92 0.05
C LEU A 276 -3.97 19.76 -0.33
N ARG A 277 -4.31 18.58 0.16
CA ARG A 277 -3.76 17.31 -0.31
C ARG A 277 -4.89 16.51 -0.96
N LYS A 278 -4.77 16.24 -2.27
CA LYS A 278 -5.80 15.51 -3.03
C LYS A 278 -5.14 14.48 -3.94
N LEU A 279 -5.43 13.22 -3.67
CA LEU A 279 -5.03 12.10 -4.51
C LEU A 279 -6.27 11.30 -4.91
N ARG A 280 -6.31 10.88 -6.15
CA ARG A 280 -7.36 10.00 -6.66
C ARG A 280 -6.89 8.55 -6.54
N ARG A 281 -7.69 7.72 -5.85
CA ARG A 281 -7.40 6.32 -5.58
C ARG A 281 -8.32 5.41 -6.37
N VAL A 282 -7.75 4.33 -6.92
CA VAL A 282 -8.46 3.16 -7.43
C VAL A 282 -7.87 1.92 -6.75
N THR A 283 -8.71 0.94 -6.46
CA THR A 283 -8.29 -0.28 -5.74
C THR A 283 -8.65 -1.52 -6.57
N VAL A 284 -7.70 -2.44 -6.72
CA VAL A 284 -7.88 -3.72 -7.41
C VAL A 284 -8.22 -4.80 -6.39
N LYS A 285 -9.23 -5.63 -6.68
CA LYS A 285 -9.60 -6.77 -5.83
C LYS A 285 -8.47 -7.77 -5.74
N GLY A 286 -8.36 -8.42 -4.60
CA GLY A 286 -7.39 -9.48 -4.38
C GLY A 286 -8.05 -10.81 -4.05
N GLU A 287 -7.21 -11.74 -3.65
CA GLU A 287 -7.54 -13.09 -3.23
C GLU A 287 -7.35 -13.28 -1.72
N THR A 288 -7.90 -14.39 -1.18
CA THR A 288 -7.62 -14.80 0.21
C THR A 288 -6.15 -15.16 0.37
N PRO A 289 -5.42 -14.55 1.31
CA PRO A 289 -4.01 -14.87 1.59
C PRO A 289 -3.78 -16.31 2.02
N VAL A 290 -2.74 -16.95 1.46
CA VAL A 290 -2.31 -18.32 1.76
C VAL A 290 -0.84 -18.35 2.18
#